data_5559ed64a5ef797b116a722d968c08fb
#
_entry.id   5559ed64a5ef797b116a722d968c08fb
#
_cell.length_a   1.000
_cell.length_b   1.000
_cell.length_c   1.000
_cell.angle_alpha   90.00
_cell.angle_beta   90.00
_cell.angle_gamma   90.00
#
_symmetry.space_group_name_H-M   'P 1'
#
loop_
_entity.id
_entity.type
_entity.pdbx_description
1 polymer ?
#
loop_
_entity_poly.entity_id
_entity_poly.type
_entity_poly.pdbx_seq_one_letter_code
_entity_poly.pdbx_strand_id
1 'polypeptide(L)'
;KSYSVLLEGARRVGKSTIAEEFAKNEYASHILIDFANISNAVKSCFDDIHNLDMFFLRLQAATGKNLIENDSVIIFDEIQLFPKVRQAIKYLVKDGRYHYIETGSLISIKKNVKDILIPSEEMKIAVHPMDFEEFQSAIQGNTYQLSKEVYKSGKSVGGQIHRKWMRDFRLYMAVGGMPQAVEAYLEGKNFTEIDKIKRGIINLYEDDFKKIDPSGRVS
;
A
#
# COMPACT_ATOMS: atom_id res chain seq x y z
N LYS A 1 -7.08 16.49 15.97
CA LYS A 1 -5.89 15.68 16.29
C LYS A 1 -5.24 15.30 14.98
N SER A 2 -3.95 15.58 14.82
CA SER A 2 -3.19 15.12 13.65
C SER A 2 -2.81 13.66 13.85
N TYR A 3 -2.85 12.88 12.77
CA TYR A 3 -2.47 11.46 12.73
C TYR A 3 -1.56 11.21 11.55
N SER A 4 -0.66 10.23 11.66
CA SER A 4 -0.08 9.58 10.49
C SER A 4 -1.05 8.52 9.96
N VAL A 5 -0.98 8.22 8.69
CA VAL A 5 -1.78 7.15 8.07
C VAL A 5 -0.87 5.95 7.79
N LEU A 6 -1.15 4.80 8.40
CA LEU A 6 -0.46 3.55 8.07
C LEU A 6 -1.30 2.72 7.12
N LEU A 7 -0.80 2.55 5.88
CA LEU A 7 -1.33 1.60 4.92
C LEU A 7 -0.75 0.21 5.23
N GLU A 8 -1.57 -0.67 5.81
CA GLU A 8 -1.17 -2.04 6.11
C GLU A 8 -1.86 -3.05 5.17
N GLY A 9 -1.17 -4.09 4.78
CA GLY A 9 -1.72 -5.11 3.88
C GLY A 9 -0.65 -6.06 3.37
N ALA A 10 -1.07 -7.07 2.61
CA ALA A 10 -0.17 -8.04 2.03
C ALA A 10 0.85 -7.39 1.08
N ARG A 11 1.94 -8.08 0.76
CA ARG A 11 2.87 -7.63 -0.27
C ARG A 11 2.19 -7.57 -1.63
N ARG A 12 2.62 -6.61 -2.47
CA ARG A 12 2.17 -6.45 -3.86
C ARG A 12 0.69 -6.05 -4.02
N VAL A 13 0.01 -5.60 -2.95
CA VAL A 13 -1.37 -5.06 -3.05
C VAL A 13 -1.43 -3.59 -3.46
N GLY A 14 -0.29 -2.94 -3.74
CA GLY A 14 -0.25 -1.57 -4.27
C GLY A 14 -0.11 -0.46 -3.23
N LYS A 15 0.22 -0.74 -1.95
CA LYS A 15 0.32 0.27 -0.88
C LYS A 15 1.20 1.46 -1.24
N SER A 16 2.43 1.22 -1.68
CA SER A 16 3.40 2.26 -2.04
C SER A 16 2.91 3.09 -3.22
N THR A 17 2.32 2.44 -4.23
CA THR A 17 1.73 3.11 -5.39
C THR A 17 0.57 4.02 -4.99
N ILE A 18 -0.34 3.52 -4.14
CA ILE A 18 -1.48 4.31 -3.63
C ILE A 18 -0.97 5.52 -2.86
N ALA A 19 0.02 5.35 -1.96
CA ALA A 19 0.59 6.44 -1.18
C ALA A 19 1.23 7.51 -2.08
N GLU A 20 2.00 7.07 -3.08
CA GLU A 20 2.69 7.98 -4.00
C GLU A 20 1.73 8.71 -4.94
N GLU A 21 0.74 8.03 -5.52
CA GLU A 21 -0.26 8.66 -6.37
C GLU A 21 -1.15 9.63 -5.59
N PHE A 22 -1.54 9.29 -4.37
CA PHE A 22 -2.25 10.20 -3.48
C PHE A 22 -1.41 11.45 -3.19
N ALA A 23 -0.12 11.27 -2.87
CA ALA A 23 0.77 12.38 -2.59
C ALA A 23 0.96 13.32 -3.79
N LYS A 24 1.08 12.78 -5.02
CA LYS A 24 1.20 13.56 -6.25
C LYS A 24 -0.05 14.39 -6.57
N ASN A 25 -1.23 13.87 -6.23
CA ASN A 25 -2.49 14.51 -6.58
C ASN A 25 -2.99 15.50 -5.52
N GLU A 26 -2.66 15.26 -4.24
CA GLU A 26 -3.26 16.01 -3.11
C GLU A 26 -2.28 16.98 -2.43
N TYR A 27 -0.98 16.95 -2.77
CA TYR A 27 0.03 17.79 -2.14
C TYR A 27 0.90 18.51 -3.15
N ALA A 28 1.31 19.72 -2.83
CA ALA A 28 2.23 20.50 -3.66
C ALA A 28 3.65 19.89 -3.68
N SER A 29 4.05 19.17 -2.63
CA SER A 29 5.34 18.47 -2.56
C SER A 29 5.24 17.20 -1.75
N HIS A 30 6.07 16.21 -2.10
CA HIS A 30 6.19 14.98 -1.32
C HIS A 30 7.62 14.42 -1.33
N ILE A 31 7.97 13.74 -0.26
CA ILE A 31 9.20 12.95 -0.17
C ILE A 31 8.81 11.49 0.07
N LEU A 32 9.27 10.58 -0.80
CA LEU A 32 9.17 9.14 -0.61
C LEU A 32 10.51 8.62 -0.09
N ILE A 33 10.48 7.95 1.05
CA ILE A 33 11.63 7.29 1.67
C ILE A 33 11.34 5.79 1.69
N ASP A 34 11.95 5.07 0.76
CA ASP A 34 11.93 3.60 0.69
C ASP A 34 13.01 3.02 1.62
N PHE A 35 12.61 2.44 2.75
CA PHE A 35 13.54 1.84 3.69
C PHE A 35 14.14 0.52 3.21
N ALA A 36 13.61 -0.09 2.17
CA ALA A 36 14.22 -1.26 1.54
C ALA A 36 15.45 -0.86 0.69
N ASN A 37 15.49 0.40 0.22
CA ASN A 37 16.55 0.90 -0.65
C ASN A 37 17.02 2.32 -0.24
N ILE A 38 17.14 2.56 1.06
CA ILE A 38 17.49 3.87 1.60
C ILE A 38 18.96 4.23 1.35
N SER A 39 19.23 5.44 0.86
CA SER A 39 20.60 5.96 0.75
C SER A 39 21.21 6.29 2.11
N ASN A 40 22.53 6.20 2.23
CA ASN A 40 23.24 6.56 3.47
C ASN A 40 23.00 8.02 3.86
N ALA A 41 22.88 8.94 2.90
CA ALA A 41 22.61 10.34 3.14
C ALA A 41 21.23 10.55 3.81
N VAL A 42 20.20 9.90 3.32
CA VAL A 42 18.86 9.95 3.93
C VAL A 42 18.83 9.24 5.28
N LYS A 43 19.52 8.09 5.39
CA LYS A 43 19.60 7.33 6.64
C LYS A 43 20.22 8.13 7.78
N SER A 44 21.30 8.88 7.51
CA SER A 44 21.97 9.71 8.52
C SER A 44 21.13 10.89 9.02
N CYS A 45 20.09 11.32 8.28
CA CYS A 45 19.17 12.34 8.76
C CYS A 45 18.44 11.91 10.04
N PHE A 46 18.20 10.61 10.20
CA PHE A 46 17.47 10.05 11.35
C PHE A 46 18.33 9.90 12.62
N ASP A 47 19.62 10.16 12.57
CA ASP A 47 20.48 10.10 13.75
C ASP A 47 20.18 11.25 14.72
N ASP A 48 19.75 12.40 14.20
CA ASP A 48 19.42 13.62 14.93
C ASP A 48 17.91 13.95 14.93
N ILE A 49 17.06 12.94 14.89
CA ILE A 49 15.60 13.12 14.79
C ILE A 49 14.98 13.88 16.00
N HIS A 50 15.74 14.07 17.07
CA HIS A 50 15.32 14.89 18.21
C HIS A 50 15.34 16.40 17.91
N ASN A 51 16.14 16.83 16.91
CA ASN A 51 16.13 18.21 16.40
C ASN A 51 15.41 18.21 15.03
N LEU A 52 14.09 18.43 15.06
CA LEU A 52 13.25 18.36 13.87
C LEU A 52 13.62 19.40 12.80
N ASP A 53 14.09 20.59 13.20
CA ASP A 53 14.50 21.60 12.22
C ASP A 53 15.70 21.13 11.40
N MET A 54 16.69 20.58 12.09
CA MET A 54 17.87 20.02 11.42
C MET A 54 17.52 18.75 10.64
N PHE A 55 16.62 17.92 11.16
CA PHE A 55 16.14 16.74 10.46
C PHE A 55 15.52 17.10 9.11
N PHE A 56 14.55 18.03 9.09
CA PHE A 56 13.89 18.41 7.84
C PHE A 56 14.82 19.14 6.88
N LEU A 57 15.71 19.99 7.38
CA LEU A 57 16.71 20.66 6.55
C LEU A 57 17.63 19.65 5.83
N ARG A 58 18.17 18.66 6.59
CA ARG A 58 19.03 17.62 6.04
C ARG A 58 18.26 16.71 5.08
N LEU A 59 17.02 16.37 5.39
CA LEU A 59 16.16 15.54 4.55
C LEU A 59 15.90 16.20 3.19
N GLN A 60 15.58 17.50 3.17
CA GLN A 60 15.42 18.29 1.94
C GLN A 60 16.72 18.32 1.14
N ALA A 61 17.86 18.57 1.79
CA ALA A 61 19.15 18.56 1.13
C ALA A 61 19.53 17.21 0.56
N ALA A 62 19.28 16.10 1.30
CA ALA A 62 19.61 14.74 0.87
C ALA A 62 18.71 14.23 -0.27
N THR A 63 17.45 14.70 -0.34
CA THR A 63 16.49 14.28 -1.36
C THR A 63 16.35 15.23 -2.54
N GLY A 64 16.88 16.45 -2.41
CA GLY A 64 16.69 17.52 -3.40
C GLY A 64 15.23 18.00 -3.53
N LYS A 65 14.38 17.71 -2.54
CA LYS A 65 12.97 18.08 -2.51
C LYS A 65 12.72 19.18 -1.48
N ASN A 66 11.95 20.18 -1.83
CA ASN A 66 11.51 21.21 -0.89
C ASN A 66 10.21 20.80 -0.21
N LEU A 67 10.13 20.97 1.10
CA LEU A 67 8.91 20.76 1.88
C LEU A 67 8.21 22.09 2.12
N ILE A 68 6.90 22.12 1.92
CA ILE A 68 6.00 23.25 2.13
C ILE A 68 5.15 22.94 3.36
N GLU A 69 5.16 23.80 4.36
CA GLU A 69 4.37 23.62 5.59
C GLU A 69 2.88 23.50 5.26
N ASN A 70 2.23 22.54 5.87
CA ASN A 70 0.82 22.16 5.69
C ASN A 70 0.42 21.71 4.27
N ASP A 71 1.37 21.63 3.33
CA ASP A 71 1.11 21.23 1.94
C ASP A 71 2.16 20.25 1.41
N SER A 72 2.81 19.53 2.31
CA SER A 72 3.71 18.44 1.96
C SER A 72 3.43 17.19 2.75
N VAL A 73 3.67 16.03 2.14
CA VAL A 73 3.60 14.73 2.76
C VAL A 73 4.91 13.97 2.66
N ILE A 74 5.31 13.33 3.76
CA ILE A 74 6.47 12.45 3.80
C ILE A 74 5.95 11.01 3.88
N ILE A 75 6.33 10.19 2.90
CA ILE A 75 5.96 8.78 2.81
C ILE A 75 7.11 7.93 3.33
N PHE A 76 6.85 7.13 4.34
CA PHE A 76 7.77 6.15 4.92
C PHE A 76 7.38 4.76 4.40
N ASP A 77 8.02 4.32 3.32
CA ASP A 77 7.71 3.04 2.68
C ASP A 77 8.49 1.90 3.34
N GLU A 78 7.82 0.76 3.58
CA GLU A 78 8.36 -0.42 4.28
C GLU A 78 8.91 -0.08 5.69
N ILE A 79 8.16 0.71 6.46
CA ILE A 79 8.58 1.29 7.77
C ILE A 79 9.07 0.26 8.78
N GLN A 80 8.64 -1.01 8.68
CA GLN A 80 9.09 -2.08 9.56
C GLN A 80 10.60 -2.39 9.42
N LEU A 81 11.23 -1.96 8.33
CA LEU A 81 12.67 -2.14 8.12
C LEU A 81 13.51 -1.13 8.91
N PHE A 82 12.87 -0.04 9.40
CA PHE A 82 13.57 0.99 10.17
C PHE A 82 12.80 1.40 11.43
N PRO A 83 12.83 0.57 12.48
CA PRO A 83 12.03 0.73 13.70
C PRO A 83 12.20 2.09 14.42
N LYS A 84 13.39 2.71 14.33
CA LYS A 84 13.66 4.04 14.90
C LYS A 84 12.71 5.13 14.37
N VAL A 85 12.38 5.11 13.09
CA VAL A 85 11.46 6.08 12.49
C VAL A 85 10.07 5.89 13.05
N ARG A 86 9.64 4.66 13.24
CA ARG A 86 8.31 4.39 13.80
C ARG A 86 8.14 4.96 15.21
N GLN A 87 9.20 4.93 16.02
CA GLN A 87 9.17 5.60 17.33
C GLN A 87 9.11 7.13 17.22
N ALA A 88 9.68 7.68 16.16
CA ALA A 88 9.71 9.12 15.91
C ALA A 88 8.38 9.67 15.38
N ILE A 89 7.50 8.85 14.80
CA ILE A 89 6.21 9.29 14.23
C ILE A 89 5.42 10.16 15.21
N LYS A 90 5.37 9.78 16.47
CA LYS A 90 4.70 10.58 17.52
C LYS A 90 5.21 12.02 17.60
N TYR A 91 6.52 12.21 17.50
CA TYR A 91 7.14 13.53 17.56
C TYR A 91 6.91 14.31 16.27
N LEU A 92 7.02 13.63 15.13
CA LEU A 92 6.77 14.21 13.81
C LEU A 92 5.31 14.68 13.66
N VAL A 93 4.35 13.87 14.06
CA VAL A 93 2.92 14.21 14.04
C VAL A 93 2.61 15.36 15.02
N LYS A 94 3.25 15.37 16.19
CA LYS A 94 3.08 16.45 17.17
C LYS A 94 3.64 17.79 16.69
N ASP A 95 4.72 17.78 15.93
CA ASP A 95 5.31 18.97 15.32
C ASP A 95 4.32 19.65 14.35
N GLY A 96 3.62 18.87 13.54
CA GLY A 96 2.46 19.32 12.77
C GLY A 96 2.78 20.09 11.49
N ARG A 97 4.05 20.29 11.12
CA ARG A 97 4.44 21.02 9.89
C ARG A 97 4.08 20.28 8.62
N TYR A 98 4.14 18.93 8.65
CA TYR A 98 3.94 18.08 7.47
C TYR A 98 2.99 16.93 7.79
N HIS A 99 2.44 16.30 6.74
CA HIS A 99 1.66 15.09 6.86
C HIS A 99 2.53 13.86 6.64
N TYR A 100 2.08 12.69 7.16
CA TYR A 100 2.86 11.46 7.13
C TYR A 100 1.99 10.30 6.68
N ILE A 101 2.51 9.51 5.72
CA ILE A 101 1.95 8.24 5.30
C ILE A 101 3.02 7.17 5.53
N GLU A 102 2.63 6.08 6.15
CA GLU A 102 3.46 4.93 6.40
C GLU A 102 2.94 3.76 5.59
N THR A 103 3.81 2.94 5.03
CA THR A 103 3.42 1.66 4.47
C THR A 103 4.15 0.53 5.16
N GLY A 104 3.52 -0.64 5.22
CA GLY A 104 4.16 -1.81 5.75
C GLY A 104 3.38 -3.10 5.53
N SER A 105 4.09 -4.21 5.46
CA SER A 105 3.43 -5.51 5.37
C SER A 105 2.94 -5.96 6.76
N LEU A 106 1.71 -6.44 6.84
CA LEU A 106 1.01 -6.87 8.08
C LEU A 106 1.85 -7.86 8.91
N ILE A 107 2.49 -8.80 8.23
CA ILE A 107 3.28 -9.88 8.82
C ILE A 107 4.57 -9.32 9.45
N SER A 108 5.27 -8.46 8.71
CA SER A 108 6.54 -7.86 9.14
C SER A 108 6.34 -6.83 10.25
N ILE A 109 5.23 -6.07 10.20
CA ILE A 109 4.87 -5.12 11.27
C ILE A 109 4.67 -5.85 12.60
N LYS A 110 3.89 -6.94 12.62
CA LYS A 110 3.61 -7.70 13.85
C LYS A 110 4.86 -8.33 14.47
N LYS A 111 5.82 -8.76 13.65
CA LYS A 111 7.08 -9.37 14.14
C LYS A 111 8.02 -8.34 14.78
N ASN A 112 8.16 -7.18 14.16
CA ASN A 112 9.14 -6.17 14.57
C ASN A 112 8.63 -5.22 15.67
N VAL A 113 7.37 -5.38 16.10
CA VAL A 113 6.70 -4.48 17.06
C VAL A 113 6.69 -5.04 18.49
N LYS A 114 7.22 -6.24 18.74
CA LYS A 114 7.21 -6.83 20.10
C LYS A 114 7.82 -5.93 21.18
N ASP A 115 8.74 -5.02 20.78
CA ASP A 115 9.47 -4.11 21.69
C ASP A 115 9.30 -2.62 21.33
N ILE A 116 8.33 -2.25 20.47
CA ILE A 116 8.13 -0.87 20.03
C ILE A 116 6.75 -0.40 20.47
N LEU A 117 6.69 0.74 21.17
CA LEU A 117 5.45 1.45 21.44
C LEU A 117 4.79 1.85 20.11
N ILE A 118 3.62 1.27 19.83
CA ILE A 118 2.80 1.68 18.68
C ILE A 118 2.34 3.12 18.94
N PRO A 119 2.61 4.07 18.04
CA PRO A 119 2.15 5.44 18.21
C PRO A 119 0.62 5.49 18.32
N SER A 120 0.10 6.18 19.34
CA SER A 120 -1.35 6.44 19.47
C SER A 120 -1.87 7.42 18.41
N GLU A 121 -0.97 8.03 17.69
CA GLU A 121 -1.19 9.01 16.61
C GLU A 121 -1.21 8.36 15.21
N GLU A 122 -1.32 7.02 15.13
CA GLU A 122 -1.36 6.25 13.88
C GLU A 122 -2.80 5.83 13.55
N MET A 123 -3.29 6.17 12.37
CA MET A 123 -4.56 5.68 11.81
C MET A 123 -4.25 4.59 10.79
N LYS A 124 -4.77 3.39 11.02
CA LYS A 124 -4.54 2.23 10.16
C LYS A 124 -5.60 2.10 9.09
N ILE A 125 -5.16 1.92 7.85
CA ILE A 125 -6.02 1.60 6.71
C ILE A 125 -5.55 0.27 6.13
N ALA A 126 -6.43 -0.73 6.14
CA ALA A 126 -6.14 -2.02 5.52
C ALA A 126 -6.29 -1.93 4.00
N VAL A 127 -5.23 -2.31 3.28
CA VAL A 127 -5.22 -2.40 1.82
C VAL A 127 -5.29 -3.86 1.42
N HIS A 128 -6.31 -4.21 0.68
CA HIS A 128 -6.58 -5.55 0.18
C HIS A 128 -6.31 -5.65 -1.33
N PRO A 129 -6.20 -6.86 -1.89
CA PRO A 129 -6.31 -7.04 -3.34
C PRO A 129 -7.62 -6.43 -3.86
N MET A 130 -7.62 -5.98 -5.11
CA MET A 130 -8.80 -5.40 -5.75
C MET A 130 -10.00 -6.34 -5.62
N ASP A 131 -11.13 -5.80 -5.22
CA ASP A 131 -12.41 -6.51 -5.28
C ASP A 131 -12.98 -6.52 -6.71
N PHE A 132 -14.18 -7.08 -6.88
CA PHE A 132 -14.78 -7.18 -8.21
C PHE A 132 -15.18 -5.80 -8.77
N GLU A 133 -15.56 -4.85 -7.91
CA GLU A 133 -15.89 -3.47 -8.32
C GLU A 133 -14.64 -2.75 -8.83
N GLU A 134 -13.54 -2.82 -8.09
CA GLU A 134 -12.26 -2.22 -8.44
C GLU A 134 -11.67 -2.85 -9.72
N PHE A 135 -11.76 -4.18 -9.82
CA PHE A 135 -11.36 -4.89 -11.05
C PHE A 135 -12.18 -4.44 -12.25
N GLN A 136 -13.52 -4.33 -12.12
CA GLN A 136 -14.38 -3.86 -13.19
C GLN A 136 -14.02 -2.41 -13.60
N SER A 137 -13.72 -1.55 -12.65
CA SER A 137 -13.28 -0.18 -12.91
C SER A 137 -11.96 -0.17 -13.68
N ALA A 138 -10.99 -1.00 -13.29
CA ALA A 138 -9.70 -1.10 -13.97
C ALA A 138 -9.81 -1.55 -15.44
N ILE A 139 -10.70 -2.50 -15.74
CA ILE A 139 -10.94 -2.98 -17.10
C ILE A 139 -12.00 -2.16 -17.88
N GLN A 140 -12.42 -1.01 -17.34
CA GLN A 140 -13.47 -0.15 -17.89
C GLN A 140 -14.80 -0.89 -18.10
N GLY A 141 -15.10 -1.86 -17.27
CA GLY A 141 -16.34 -2.62 -17.25
C GLY A 141 -17.43 -1.92 -16.44
N ASN A 142 -18.69 -2.21 -16.76
CA ASN A 142 -19.85 -1.64 -16.04
C ASN A 142 -20.73 -2.70 -15.38
N THR A 143 -20.33 -3.96 -15.42
CA THR A 143 -21.11 -5.11 -14.95
C THR A 143 -21.51 -4.96 -13.48
N TYR A 144 -20.58 -4.51 -12.64
CA TYR A 144 -20.84 -4.37 -11.22
C TYR A 144 -21.85 -3.26 -10.91
N GLN A 145 -21.74 -2.10 -11.53
CA GLN A 145 -22.69 -0.99 -11.32
C GLN A 145 -24.11 -1.35 -11.76
N LEU A 146 -24.25 -1.94 -12.93
CA LEU A 146 -25.54 -2.44 -13.42
C LEU A 146 -26.12 -3.53 -12.50
N SER A 147 -25.30 -4.41 -11.94
CA SER A 147 -25.75 -5.44 -11.01
C SER A 147 -26.29 -4.85 -9.71
N LYS A 148 -25.68 -3.80 -9.17
CA LYS A 148 -26.19 -3.05 -8.01
C LYS A 148 -27.57 -2.46 -8.25
N GLU A 149 -27.78 -1.83 -9.40
CA GLU A 149 -29.06 -1.22 -9.76
C GLU A 149 -30.17 -2.27 -9.89
N VAL A 150 -29.87 -3.38 -10.56
CA VAL A 150 -30.82 -4.49 -10.71
C VAL A 150 -31.14 -5.12 -9.37
N TYR A 151 -30.14 -5.37 -8.53
CA TYR A 151 -30.35 -5.88 -7.18
C TYR A 151 -31.30 -4.99 -6.36
N LYS A 152 -31.07 -3.66 -6.38
CA LYS A 152 -31.96 -2.69 -5.72
C LYS A 152 -33.39 -2.70 -6.27
N SER A 153 -33.55 -2.97 -7.57
CA SER A 153 -34.88 -3.00 -8.21
C SER A 153 -35.69 -4.27 -7.90
N GLY A 154 -35.03 -5.33 -7.41
CA GLY A 154 -35.64 -6.65 -7.18
C GLY A 154 -36.11 -7.37 -8.46
N LYS A 155 -35.73 -6.87 -9.65
CA LYS A 155 -36.19 -7.41 -10.94
C LYS A 155 -35.20 -8.41 -11.52
N SER A 156 -35.72 -9.36 -12.31
CA SER A 156 -34.85 -10.30 -13.05
C SER A 156 -34.17 -9.58 -14.21
N VAL A 157 -32.87 -9.86 -14.40
CA VAL A 157 -32.05 -9.30 -15.49
C VAL A 157 -32.22 -10.03 -16.83
N GLY A 158 -32.88 -11.16 -16.82
CA GLY A 158 -32.92 -12.06 -17.99
C GLY A 158 -31.64 -12.81 -18.28
N GLY A 159 -31.75 -13.90 -19.00
CA GLY A 159 -30.66 -14.89 -19.17
C GLY A 159 -29.45 -14.38 -19.92
N GLN A 160 -29.58 -13.41 -20.86
CA GLN A 160 -28.44 -12.90 -21.63
C GLN A 160 -27.52 -12.02 -20.77
N ILE A 161 -28.11 -11.10 -19.99
CA ILE A 161 -27.36 -10.21 -19.09
C ILE A 161 -26.71 -11.03 -17.98
N HIS A 162 -27.44 -12.00 -17.41
CA HIS A 162 -26.86 -12.90 -16.41
C HIS A 162 -25.63 -13.66 -16.93
N ARG A 163 -25.68 -14.19 -18.17
CA ARG A 163 -24.50 -14.86 -18.77
C ARG A 163 -23.32 -13.92 -18.95
N LYS A 164 -23.55 -12.65 -19.33
CA LYS A 164 -22.51 -11.63 -19.41
C LYS A 164 -21.87 -11.42 -18.04
N TRP A 165 -22.66 -11.22 -17.01
CA TRP A 165 -22.17 -10.99 -15.65
C TRP A 165 -21.36 -12.17 -15.11
N MET A 166 -21.84 -13.39 -15.34
CA MET A 166 -21.11 -14.59 -14.94
C MET A 166 -19.79 -14.77 -15.70
N ARG A 167 -19.73 -14.33 -16.96
CA ARG A 167 -18.46 -14.33 -17.72
C ARG A 167 -17.49 -13.33 -17.11
N ASP A 168 -17.91 -12.13 -16.84
CA ASP A 168 -17.05 -11.07 -16.27
C ASP A 168 -16.57 -11.43 -14.86
N PHE A 169 -17.42 -12.07 -14.06
CA PHE A 169 -17.03 -12.59 -12.75
C PHE A 169 -16.04 -13.76 -12.84
N ARG A 170 -16.23 -14.68 -13.80
CA ARG A 170 -15.25 -15.74 -14.06
C ARG A 170 -13.91 -15.19 -14.51
N LEU A 171 -13.92 -14.12 -15.31
CA LEU A 171 -12.69 -13.43 -15.69
C LEU A 171 -11.96 -12.90 -14.43
N TYR A 172 -12.67 -12.21 -13.53
CA TYR A 172 -12.12 -11.78 -12.26
C TYR A 172 -11.53 -12.94 -11.44
N MET A 173 -12.25 -14.07 -11.33
CA MET A 173 -11.72 -15.25 -10.65
C MET A 173 -10.46 -15.82 -11.31
N ALA A 174 -10.34 -15.73 -12.63
CA ALA A 174 -9.17 -16.22 -13.36
C ALA A 174 -7.95 -15.29 -13.22
N VAL A 175 -8.15 -13.98 -13.32
CA VAL A 175 -7.08 -12.96 -13.19
C VAL A 175 -6.74 -12.73 -11.71
N GLY A 176 -7.75 -12.58 -10.86
CA GLY A 176 -7.62 -12.20 -9.46
C GLY A 176 -7.55 -10.70 -9.25
N GLY A 177 -7.46 -10.27 -7.99
CA GLY A 177 -7.43 -8.86 -7.59
C GLY A 177 -6.03 -8.30 -7.32
N MET A 178 -4.95 -9.06 -7.59
CA MET A 178 -3.60 -8.54 -7.40
C MET A 178 -3.24 -7.54 -8.51
N PRO A 179 -2.84 -6.28 -8.18
CA PRO A 179 -2.59 -5.23 -9.19
C PRO A 179 -1.70 -5.67 -10.35
N GLN A 180 -0.59 -6.36 -10.06
CA GLN A 180 0.30 -6.87 -11.12
C GLN A 180 -0.36 -7.89 -12.07
N ALA A 181 -1.30 -8.70 -11.57
CA ALA A 181 -2.03 -9.65 -12.40
C ALA A 181 -3.08 -8.94 -13.28
N VAL A 182 -3.72 -7.90 -12.73
CA VAL A 182 -4.68 -7.06 -13.45
C VAL A 182 -3.97 -6.24 -14.54
N GLU A 183 -2.83 -5.64 -14.21
CA GLU A 183 -1.98 -4.91 -15.18
C GLU A 183 -1.54 -5.82 -16.33
N ALA A 184 -1.05 -7.02 -16.02
CA ALA A 184 -0.66 -8.00 -17.04
C ALA A 184 -1.83 -8.38 -17.95
N TYR A 185 -3.03 -8.49 -17.41
CA TYR A 185 -4.25 -8.71 -18.20
C TYR A 185 -4.54 -7.53 -19.13
N LEU A 186 -4.44 -6.30 -18.63
CA LEU A 186 -4.65 -5.07 -19.41
C LEU A 186 -3.61 -4.90 -20.52
N GLU A 187 -2.37 -5.34 -20.30
CA GLU A 187 -1.30 -5.42 -21.31
C GLU A 187 -1.52 -6.51 -22.36
N GLY A 188 -2.57 -7.32 -22.23
CA GLY A 188 -2.88 -8.38 -23.17
C GLY A 188 -2.08 -9.68 -22.99
N LYS A 189 -1.44 -9.88 -21.84
CA LYS A 189 -0.74 -11.14 -21.53
C LYS A 189 -1.74 -12.30 -21.43
N ASN A 190 -1.29 -13.48 -21.83
CA ASN A 190 -2.13 -14.67 -21.75
C ASN A 190 -2.26 -15.20 -20.32
N PHE A 191 -3.24 -16.06 -20.07
CA PHE A 191 -3.51 -16.58 -18.71
C PHE A 191 -2.35 -17.39 -18.13
N THR A 192 -1.50 -18.00 -18.94
CA THR A 192 -0.29 -18.72 -18.46
C THR A 192 0.73 -17.74 -17.87
N GLU A 193 0.91 -16.60 -18.51
CA GLU A 193 1.79 -15.54 -18.01
C GLU A 193 1.24 -14.90 -16.74
N ILE A 194 -0.07 -14.63 -16.70
CA ILE A 194 -0.76 -14.12 -15.50
C ILE A 194 -0.62 -15.12 -14.34
N ASP A 195 -0.78 -16.43 -14.60
CA ASP A 195 -0.61 -17.46 -13.56
C ASP A 195 0.82 -17.50 -13.02
N LYS A 196 1.84 -17.33 -13.86
CA LYS A 196 3.23 -17.20 -13.41
C LYS A 196 3.43 -16.02 -12.47
N ILE A 197 2.82 -14.87 -12.76
CA ILE A 197 2.87 -13.69 -11.88
C ILE A 197 2.23 -14.00 -10.52
N LYS A 198 1.04 -14.61 -10.52
CA LYS A 198 0.35 -15.00 -9.28
C LYS A 198 1.15 -16.00 -8.44
N ARG A 199 1.76 -17.01 -9.09
CA ARG A 199 2.66 -17.96 -8.39
C ARG A 199 3.88 -17.26 -7.82
N GLY A 200 4.47 -16.31 -8.55
CA GLY A 200 5.56 -15.48 -8.03
C GLY A 200 5.18 -14.71 -6.77
N ILE A 201 3.97 -14.17 -6.70
CA ILE A 201 3.46 -13.49 -5.50
C ILE A 201 3.26 -14.48 -4.34
N ILE A 202 2.72 -15.67 -4.61
CA ILE A 202 2.55 -16.73 -3.59
C ILE A 202 3.91 -17.14 -3.02
N ASN A 203 4.90 -17.37 -3.87
CA ASN A 203 6.26 -17.73 -3.44
C ASN A 203 6.88 -16.66 -2.53
N LEU A 204 6.64 -15.35 -2.81
CA LEU A 204 7.08 -14.27 -1.93
C LEU A 204 6.42 -14.35 -0.55
N TYR A 205 5.15 -14.75 -0.47
CA TYR A 205 4.46 -14.95 0.80
C TYR A 205 5.03 -16.15 1.56
N GLU A 206 5.27 -17.27 0.88
CA GLU A 206 5.92 -18.45 1.48
C GLU A 206 7.30 -18.10 2.06
N ASP A 207 8.10 -17.32 1.34
CA ASP A 207 9.40 -16.88 1.83
C ASP A 207 9.29 -15.94 3.04
N ASP A 208 8.28 -15.09 3.10
CA ASP A 208 8.01 -14.25 4.27
C ASP A 208 7.56 -15.10 5.47
N PHE A 209 6.73 -16.11 5.26
CA PHE A 209 6.33 -17.05 6.31
C PHE A 209 7.54 -17.82 6.86
N LYS A 210 8.43 -18.33 6.00
CA LYS A 210 9.66 -19.01 6.41
C LYS A 210 10.56 -18.11 7.28
N LYS A 211 10.63 -16.81 6.99
CA LYS A 211 11.37 -15.84 7.82
C LYS A 211 10.76 -15.65 9.21
N ILE A 212 9.44 -15.82 9.33
CA ILE A 212 8.70 -15.63 10.59
C ILE A 212 8.74 -16.89 11.45
N ASP A 213 8.57 -18.04 10.84
CA ASP A 213 8.66 -19.35 11.47
C ASP A 213 9.79 -20.20 10.86
N PRO A 214 11.05 -19.99 11.29
CA PRO A 214 12.19 -20.82 10.84
C PRO A 214 12.03 -22.30 11.25
N SER A 215 11.14 -22.60 12.20
CA SER A 215 10.92 -23.97 12.69
C SER A 215 9.99 -24.78 11.79
N GLY A 216 9.30 -24.15 10.83
CA GLY A 216 8.40 -24.83 9.90
C GLY A 216 7.17 -25.47 10.54
N ARG A 217 6.75 -24.98 11.74
CA ARG A 217 5.60 -25.54 12.46
C ARG A 217 4.25 -25.05 11.93
N VAL A 218 4.27 -24.00 11.14
CA VAL A 218 3.09 -23.49 10.43
C VAL A 218 3.27 -23.86 8.97
N SER A 219 2.89 -25.07 8.61
CA SER A 219 2.77 -25.55 7.22
C SER A 219 1.29 -25.68 6.86
#